data_745b6c925155c828415dbc9e09855d9a
#
_entry.id   745b6c925155c828415dbc9e09855d9a
#
_cell.length_a   1.000
_cell.length_b   1.000
_cell.length_c   1.000
_cell.angle_alpha   90.00
_cell.angle_beta   90.00
_cell.angle_gamma   90.00
#
_symmetry.space_group_name_H-M   'P 1'
#
loop_
_entity.id
_entity.type
_entity.pdbx_description
1 polymer ?
#
loop_
_entity_poly.entity_id
_entity_poly.type
_entity_poly.pdbx_seq_one_letter_code
_entity_poly.pdbx_strand_id
1 'polypeptide(L)'
;MVKLATPEQAQEKKATRAAFGVTLAELAASGKKVVAVDADLTGSTTTKKFAEACPENAKRLFNVGIAEQNMIDVAAGLSLTGNIAYTGSFAVFGTGRAYDQIRNTVCYSDLNVKIAPTHAGVSVGPDGGSHQMLEDISLMRGLPGMRVLVPADYASARAAIKLAAKTPGPVYVRMGRASVPCVYDDDVELEIGRAYTLREGSDVTIVACGVEVEQALAAADELAAEGVSAEVIDAFSVKPLDRATIACRGVPGAHALRGHGRPFRQIRRVRGAYGVLRLGLQGDCQSCEKPHAQVGHLIESSSSQYITT
;
A
#
# COMPACT_ATOMS: atom_id res chain seq x y z
N MET A 1 -15.91 -4.64 13.13
CA MET A 1 -15.35 -5.32 11.93
C MET A 1 -15.40 -4.34 10.77
N VAL A 2 -14.37 -4.31 9.91
CA VAL A 2 -14.38 -3.50 8.68
C VAL A 2 -15.42 -4.05 7.70
N LYS A 3 -16.02 -3.18 6.88
CA LYS A 3 -16.98 -3.61 5.86
C LYS A 3 -16.24 -4.20 4.66
N LEU A 4 -16.54 -5.45 4.34
CA LEU A 4 -16.03 -6.14 3.16
C LEU A 4 -16.98 -6.00 1.98
N ALA A 5 -16.46 -6.19 0.78
CA ALA A 5 -17.22 -6.21 -0.46
C ALA A 5 -18.32 -7.30 -0.42
N THR A 6 -19.48 -7.01 -1.01
CA THR A 6 -20.50 -8.04 -1.26
C THR A 6 -19.99 -9.04 -2.32
N PRO A 7 -20.59 -10.25 -2.42
CA PRO A 7 -20.20 -11.21 -3.47
C PRO A 7 -20.27 -10.64 -4.89
N GLU A 8 -21.20 -9.73 -5.16
CA GLU A 8 -21.32 -9.05 -6.45
C GLU A 8 -20.18 -8.05 -6.66
N GLN A 9 -19.88 -7.21 -5.65
CA GLN A 9 -18.77 -6.26 -5.69
C GLN A 9 -17.42 -6.97 -5.84
N ALA A 10 -17.23 -8.11 -5.18
CA ALA A 10 -15.99 -8.90 -5.25
C ALA A 10 -15.69 -9.44 -6.66
N GLN A 11 -16.70 -9.57 -7.53
CA GLN A 11 -16.50 -9.95 -8.93
C GLN A 11 -16.01 -8.79 -9.80
N GLU A 12 -16.21 -7.55 -9.37
CA GLU A 12 -15.73 -6.38 -10.10
C GLU A 12 -14.21 -6.25 -9.93
N LYS A 13 -13.53 -5.98 -11.06
CA LYS A 13 -12.08 -5.72 -11.06
C LYS A 13 -11.80 -4.27 -11.42
N LYS A 14 -11.19 -3.55 -10.48
CA LYS A 14 -10.80 -2.14 -10.67
C LYS A 14 -9.34 -1.94 -10.25
N ALA A 15 -8.61 -1.11 -10.99
CA ALA A 15 -7.26 -0.74 -10.61
C ALA A 15 -7.27 0.29 -9.46
N THR A 16 -6.37 0.16 -8.50
CA THR A 16 -6.25 1.13 -7.39
C THR A 16 -5.98 2.54 -7.90
N ARG A 17 -5.17 2.69 -8.98
CA ARG A 17 -4.92 4.00 -9.63
C ARG A 17 -6.19 4.68 -10.15
N ALA A 18 -7.22 3.91 -10.52
CA ALA A 18 -8.45 4.47 -11.06
C ALA A 18 -9.21 5.34 -10.04
N ALA A 19 -8.93 5.14 -8.75
CA ALA A 19 -9.47 5.94 -7.66
C ALA A 19 -8.87 7.36 -7.60
N PHE A 20 -7.67 7.59 -8.16
CA PHE A 20 -6.89 8.79 -7.84
C PHE A 20 -7.58 10.07 -8.31
N GLY A 21 -7.68 10.33 -9.60
CA GLY A 21 -8.25 11.58 -10.11
C GLY A 21 -9.71 11.80 -9.70
N VAL A 22 -10.51 10.73 -9.62
CA VAL A 22 -11.92 10.80 -9.20
C VAL A 22 -12.02 11.25 -7.74
N THR A 23 -11.22 10.67 -6.86
CA THR A 23 -11.25 11.05 -5.43
C THR A 23 -10.72 12.46 -5.19
N LEU A 24 -9.73 12.92 -5.97
CA LEU A 24 -9.28 14.32 -5.91
C LEU A 24 -10.42 15.28 -6.30
N ALA A 25 -11.22 14.93 -7.32
CA ALA A 25 -12.38 15.73 -7.71
C ALA A 25 -13.46 15.78 -6.62
N GLU A 26 -13.75 14.63 -5.97
CA GLU A 26 -14.67 14.57 -4.82
C GLU A 26 -14.18 15.44 -3.65
N LEU A 27 -12.89 15.41 -3.35
CA LEU A 27 -12.28 16.25 -2.29
C LEU A 27 -12.39 17.74 -2.62
N ALA A 28 -12.12 18.13 -3.87
CA ALA A 28 -12.26 19.52 -4.31
C ALA A 28 -13.73 19.99 -4.23
N ALA A 29 -14.67 19.14 -4.67
CA ALA A 29 -16.11 19.42 -4.57
C ALA A 29 -16.59 19.57 -3.12
N SER A 30 -15.95 18.89 -2.17
CA SER A 30 -16.22 19.04 -0.73
C SER A 30 -15.56 20.28 -0.10
N GLY A 31 -14.99 21.19 -0.90
CA GLY A 31 -14.36 22.42 -0.45
C GLY A 31 -12.92 22.31 0.02
N LYS A 32 -12.27 21.14 -0.17
CA LYS A 32 -10.85 20.99 0.14
C LYS A 32 -9.98 21.71 -0.88
N LYS A 33 -8.94 22.39 -0.41
CA LYS A 33 -7.95 23.07 -1.26
C LYS A 33 -6.95 22.07 -1.85
N VAL A 34 -7.43 21.14 -2.68
CA VAL A 34 -6.60 20.13 -3.32
C VAL A 34 -5.99 20.68 -4.59
N VAL A 35 -4.71 20.40 -4.81
CA VAL A 35 -3.99 20.61 -6.06
C VAL A 35 -3.27 19.31 -6.46
N ALA A 36 -3.12 19.09 -7.75
CA ALA A 36 -2.36 17.96 -8.29
C ALA A 36 -1.17 18.47 -9.11
N VAL A 37 0.00 17.86 -8.92
CA VAL A 37 1.21 18.11 -9.70
C VAL A 37 1.60 16.81 -10.38
N ASP A 38 1.72 16.79 -11.70
CA ASP A 38 1.95 15.58 -12.49
C ASP A 38 3.18 15.75 -13.40
N ALA A 39 3.93 14.68 -13.57
CA ALA A 39 5.14 14.67 -14.39
C ALA A 39 4.88 14.05 -15.77
N ASP A 40 3.94 14.64 -16.52
CA ASP A 40 3.58 14.28 -17.89
C ASP A 40 2.95 12.88 -18.06
N LEU A 41 2.32 12.38 -17.03
CA LEU A 41 1.66 11.07 -17.00
C LEU A 41 0.17 11.13 -16.65
N THR A 42 -0.48 12.29 -16.83
CA THR A 42 -1.85 12.58 -16.37
C THR A 42 -2.90 11.54 -16.78
N GLY A 43 -2.76 10.98 -17.99
CA GLY A 43 -3.63 9.91 -18.49
C GLY A 43 -3.43 8.59 -17.74
N SER A 44 -2.17 8.22 -17.51
CA SER A 44 -1.78 6.96 -16.86
C SER A 44 -2.01 6.98 -15.34
N THR A 45 -1.73 8.09 -14.69
CA THR A 45 -1.97 8.32 -13.26
C THR A 45 -3.45 8.57 -12.96
N THR A 46 -4.24 8.89 -13.98
CA THR A 46 -5.64 9.32 -13.90
C THR A 46 -5.87 10.72 -13.30
N THR A 47 -4.83 11.51 -13.03
CA THR A 47 -4.98 12.91 -12.60
C THR A 47 -5.75 13.77 -13.61
N LYS A 48 -5.75 13.37 -14.90
CA LYS A 48 -6.59 13.98 -15.94
C LYS A 48 -8.07 14.02 -15.55
N LYS A 49 -8.60 12.97 -14.88
CA LYS A 49 -9.99 12.92 -14.41
C LYS A 49 -10.31 13.98 -13.35
N PHE A 50 -9.32 14.38 -12.56
CA PHE A 50 -9.48 15.50 -11.63
C PHE A 50 -9.70 16.81 -12.39
N ALA A 51 -8.90 17.09 -13.41
CA ALA A 51 -9.00 18.30 -14.23
C ALA A 51 -10.30 18.32 -15.05
N GLU A 52 -10.69 17.18 -15.61
CA GLU A 52 -11.90 17.03 -16.44
C GLU A 52 -13.21 17.16 -15.65
N ALA A 53 -13.20 17.02 -14.34
CA ALA A 53 -14.39 17.05 -13.52
C ALA A 53 -15.05 18.45 -13.50
N CYS A 54 -14.28 19.54 -13.56
CA CYS A 54 -14.80 20.90 -13.73
C CYS A 54 -13.66 21.87 -14.12
N PRO A 55 -13.99 23.03 -14.74
CA PRO A 55 -12.98 24.03 -15.16
C PRO A 55 -12.07 24.54 -14.03
N GLU A 56 -12.58 24.63 -12.81
CA GLU A 56 -11.79 25.08 -11.66
C GLU A 56 -10.74 24.06 -11.26
N ASN A 57 -11.02 22.77 -11.39
CA ASN A 57 -10.05 21.73 -11.14
C ASN A 57 -8.94 21.70 -12.21
N ALA A 58 -9.26 22.04 -13.45
CA ALA A 58 -8.26 22.17 -14.52
C ALA A 58 -7.17 23.19 -14.18
N LYS A 59 -7.52 24.29 -13.50
CA LYS A 59 -6.57 25.31 -12.99
C LYS A 59 -5.73 24.84 -11.81
N ARG A 60 -6.06 23.69 -11.21
CA ARG A 60 -5.39 23.10 -10.06
C ARG A 60 -4.57 21.87 -10.40
N LEU A 61 -4.51 21.48 -11.66
CA LEU A 61 -3.61 20.46 -12.17
C LEU A 61 -2.42 21.12 -12.85
N PHE A 62 -1.24 20.91 -12.30
CA PHE A 62 0.03 21.45 -12.80
C PHE A 62 0.82 20.32 -13.45
N ASN A 63 1.02 20.37 -14.76
CA ASN A 63 1.90 19.45 -15.46
C ASN A 63 3.28 20.11 -15.59
N VAL A 64 4.30 19.51 -14.99
CA VAL A 64 5.68 20.04 -14.96
C VAL A 64 6.59 19.41 -16.02
N GLY A 65 6.04 18.59 -16.92
CA GLY A 65 6.81 17.78 -17.85
C GLY A 65 7.48 16.58 -17.17
N ILE A 66 8.36 15.89 -17.90
CA ILE A 66 9.10 14.72 -17.37
C ILE A 66 10.22 15.20 -16.42
N ALA A 67 9.81 15.69 -15.24
CA ALA A 67 10.70 16.33 -14.27
C ALA A 67 10.22 16.03 -12.83
N GLU A 68 10.37 14.79 -12.38
CA GLU A 68 9.80 14.31 -11.11
C GLU A 68 10.39 14.99 -9.89
N GLN A 69 11.66 15.38 -9.92
CA GLN A 69 12.29 16.19 -8.87
C GLN A 69 11.60 17.54 -8.75
N ASN A 70 11.43 18.25 -9.89
CA ASN A 70 10.69 19.51 -9.94
C ASN A 70 9.22 19.33 -9.51
N MET A 71 8.58 18.23 -9.87
CA MET A 71 7.21 17.90 -9.43
C MET A 71 7.09 17.91 -7.90
N ILE A 72 8.04 17.31 -7.20
CA ILE A 72 8.04 17.28 -5.73
C ILE A 72 8.25 18.70 -5.17
N ASP A 73 9.20 19.48 -5.71
CA ASP A 73 9.49 20.81 -5.21
C ASP A 73 8.36 21.82 -5.51
N VAL A 74 7.71 21.71 -6.67
CA VAL A 74 6.49 22.49 -6.98
C VAL A 74 5.35 22.12 -6.02
N ALA A 75 5.13 20.83 -5.76
CA ALA A 75 4.13 20.39 -4.79
C ALA A 75 4.43 20.88 -3.37
N ALA A 76 5.71 20.89 -2.98
CA ALA A 76 6.16 21.43 -1.70
C ALA A 76 5.85 22.93 -1.58
N GLY A 77 6.19 23.72 -2.60
CA GLY A 77 5.88 25.15 -2.66
C GLY A 77 4.37 25.44 -2.59
N LEU A 78 3.56 24.67 -3.34
CA LEU A 78 2.09 24.79 -3.32
C LEU A 78 1.52 24.41 -1.95
N SER A 79 2.11 23.48 -1.23
CA SER A 79 1.66 23.10 0.12
C SER A 79 1.85 24.24 1.14
N LEU A 80 2.88 25.05 0.99
CA LEU A 80 3.15 26.22 1.85
C LEU A 80 2.09 27.32 1.70
N THR A 81 1.35 27.33 0.59
CA THR A 81 0.22 28.27 0.39
C THR A 81 -1.11 27.74 0.95
N GLY A 82 -1.07 26.70 1.78
CA GLY A 82 -2.23 26.10 2.43
C GLY A 82 -3.02 25.12 1.58
N ASN A 83 -2.44 24.65 0.47
CA ASN A 83 -3.02 23.60 -0.34
C ASN A 83 -2.64 22.20 0.17
N ILE A 84 -3.47 21.22 -0.16
CA ILE A 84 -3.16 19.78 -0.03
C ILE A 84 -2.61 19.35 -1.38
N ALA A 85 -1.29 19.24 -1.51
CA ALA A 85 -0.64 18.95 -2.79
C ALA A 85 -0.46 17.44 -2.98
N TYR A 86 -1.04 16.89 -4.06
CA TYR A 86 -0.85 15.51 -4.49
C TYR A 86 0.08 15.46 -5.69
N THR A 87 1.02 14.49 -5.71
CA THR A 87 1.91 14.28 -6.84
C THR A 87 1.53 13.05 -7.62
N GLY A 88 1.59 13.12 -8.97
CA GLY A 88 1.25 12.07 -9.90
C GLY A 88 2.41 11.73 -10.83
N SER A 89 2.91 10.49 -10.74
CA SER A 89 3.89 9.89 -11.65
C SER A 89 3.83 8.37 -11.49
N PHE A 90 4.70 7.60 -12.15
CA PHE A 90 4.90 6.20 -11.81
C PHE A 90 5.77 6.08 -10.56
N ALA A 91 5.56 5.02 -9.79
CA ALA A 91 6.25 4.84 -8.51
C ALA A 91 7.79 4.83 -8.67
N VAL A 92 8.31 4.18 -9.70
CA VAL A 92 9.75 4.14 -9.98
C VAL A 92 10.35 5.53 -10.17
N PHE A 93 9.63 6.44 -10.79
CA PHE A 93 10.09 7.82 -11.02
C PHE A 93 9.75 8.73 -9.84
N GLY A 94 8.50 8.68 -9.36
CA GLY A 94 7.99 9.55 -8.30
C GLY A 94 8.59 9.25 -6.92
N THR A 95 9.18 8.06 -6.70
CA THR A 95 9.86 7.72 -5.44
C THR A 95 11.35 7.51 -5.62
N GLY A 96 11.79 6.84 -6.69
CA GLY A 96 13.20 6.54 -6.92
C GLY A 96 13.97 7.77 -7.41
N ARG A 97 13.56 8.36 -8.54
CA ARG A 97 14.23 9.52 -9.15
C ARG A 97 14.15 10.77 -8.30
N ALA A 98 13.01 11.00 -7.61
CA ALA A 98 12.75 12.17 -6.78
C ALA A 98 13.00 11.94 -5.29
N TYR A 99 13.73 10.90 -4.90
CA TYR A 99 13.90 10.50 -3.49
C TYR A 99 14.52 11.61 -2.63
N ASP A 100 15.52 12.31 -3.15
CA ASP A 100 16.19 13.38 -2.39
C ASP A 100 15.24 14.54 -2.08
N GLN A 101 14.43 14.97 -3.04
CA GLN A 101 13.44 16.03 -2.84
C GLN A 101 12.36 15.59 -1.83
N ILE A 102 11.92 14.36 -1.89
CA ILE A 102 10.97 13.82 -0.89
C ILE A 102 11.62 13.85 0.49
N ARG A 103 12.87 13.40 0.62
CA ARG A 103 13.60 13.35 1.87
C ARG A 103 13.86 14.74 2.44
N ASN A 104 14.47 15.62 1.66
CA ASN A 104 14.97 16.91 2.14
C ASN A 104 13.88 17.99 2.10
N THR A 105 13.18 18.15 0.97
CA THR A 105 12.19 19.22 0.87
C THR A 105 10.91 18.86 1.61
N VAL A 106 10.37 17.65 1.43
CA VAL A 106 9.06 17.29 1.98
C VAL A 106 9.14 16.76 3.41
N CYS A 107 9.92 15.70 3.66
CA CYS A 107 9.93 15.05 4.98
C CYS A 107 10.68 15.85 6.04
N TYR A 108 11.85 16.42 5.70
CA TYR A 108 12.61 17.21 6.65
C TYR A 108 11.86 18.46 7.12
N SER A 109 11.07 19.07 6.23
CA SER A 109 10.26 20.27 6.52
C SER A 109 8.83 19.94 6.95
N ASP A 110 8.46 18.67 7.08
CA ASP A 110 7.10 18.17 7.43
C ASP A 110 5.98 18.80 6.58
N LEU A 111 6.21 18.93 5.26
CA LEU A 111 5.29 19.61 4.36
C LEU A 111 4.07 18.74 4.02
N ASN A 112 2.93 19.40 3.80
CA ASN A 112 1.66 18.74 3.51
C ASN A 112 1.54 18.24 2.05
N VAL A 113 2.49 17.41 1.65
CA VAL A 113 2.56 16.80 0.31
C VAL A 113 2.18 15.33 0.38
N LYS A 114 1.31 14.91 -0.54
CA LYS A 114 0.85 13.54 -0.71
C LYS A 114 1.55 12.92 -1.91
N ILE A 115 2.50 12.04 -1.64
CA ILE A 115 3.21 11.29 -2.66
C ILE A 115 2.32 10.13 -3.08
N ALA A 116 1.64 10.27 -4.23
CA ALA A 116 0.59 9.35 -4.66
C ALA A 116 0.87 8.74 -6.05
N PRO A 117 2.03 8.10 -6.25
CA PRO A 117 2.37 7.51 -7.53
C PRO A 117 1.53 6.27 -7.82
N THR A 118 1.45 5.96 -9.09
CA THR A 118 0.81 4.76 -9.61
C THR A 118 1.83 3.77 -10.18
N HIS A 119 1.41 2.61 -10.65
CA HIS A 119 2.29 1.61 -11.28
C HIS A 119 3.36 1.05 -10.31
N ALA A 120 3.07 0.98 -9.01
CA ALA A 120 3.97 0.35 -8.05
C ALA A 120 3.99 -1.18 -8.19
N GLY A 121 5.11 -1.79 -7.83
CA GLY A 121 5.33 -3.23 -7.86
C GLY A 121 5.68 -3.76 -9.25
N VAL A 122 5.44 -5.05 -9.46
CA VAL A 122 5.80 -5.79 -10.69
C VAL A 122 4.67 -5.83 -11.73
N SER A 123 3.44 -5.48 -11.37
CA SER A 123 2.24 -5.62 -12.20
C SER A 123 2.04 -4.46 -13.19
N VAL A 124 3.11 -3.84 -13.65
CA VAL A 124 3.11 -2.69 -14.57
C VAL A 124 2.65 -3.07 -15.98
N GLY A 125 2.88 -4.32 -16.38
CA GLY A 125 2.48 -4.85 -17.68
C GLY A 125 3.46 -4.47 -18.80
N PRO A 126 2.99 -3.95 -19.96
CA PRO A 126 3.81 -3.79 -21.16
C PRO A 126 4.95 -2.80 -21.02
N ASP A 127 4.96 -1.93 -20.04
CA ASP A 127 6.05 -0.97 -19.80
C ASP A 127 7.36 -1.67 -19.37
N GLY A 128 7.26 -2.92 -18.87
CA GLY A 128 8.41 -3.79 -18.62
C GLY A 128 9.22 -3.44 -17.38
N GLY A 129 10.36 -4.13 -17.23
CA GLY A 129 11.20 -4.10 -16.03
C GLY A 129 11.74 -2.74 -15.64
N SER A 130 11.99 -1.84 -16.59
CA SER A 130 12.48 -0.49 -16.33
C SER A 130 11.46 0.42 -15.62
N HIS A 131 10.18 0.02 -15.62
CA HIS A 131 9.08 0.76 -15.01
C HIS A 131 8.52 0.06 -13.74
N GLN A 132 9.00 -1.13 -13.44
CA GLN A 132 8.67 -1.82 -12.20
C GLN A 132 9.33 -1.14 -11.01
N MET A 133 8.60 -1.05 -9.88
CA MET A 133 9.11 -0.45 -8.64
C MET A 133 8.92 -1.41 -7.46
N LEU A 134 10.02 -1.95 -6.97
CA LEU A 134 10.03 -2.92 -5.88
C LEU A 134 10.45 -2.29 -4.53
N GLU A 135 11.16 -1.19 -4.57
CA GLU A 135 11.83 -0.56 -3.43
C GLU A 135 11.02 0.59 -2.81
N ASP A 136 9.90 0.99 -3.41
CA ASP A 136 9.13 2.17 -3.01
C ASP A 136 8.70 2.15 -1.53
N ILE A 137 8.19 1.02 -1.05
CA ILE A 137 7.81 0.87 0.36
C ILE A 137 9.05 1.04 1.26
N SER A 138 10.17 0.43 0.89
CA SER A 138 11.42 0.52 1.65
C SER A 138 11.94 1.95 1.73
N LEU A 139 11.99 2.65 0.58
CA LEU A 139 12.42 4.03 0.48
C LEU A 139 11.54 4.97 1.33
N MET A 140 10.22 4.89 1.14
CA MET A 140 9.29 5.78 1.83
C MET A 140 9.19 5.46 3.32
N ARG A 141 9.24 4.18 3.70
CA ARG A 141 9.21 3.78 5.10
C ARG A 141 10.44 4.25 5.88
N GLY A 142 11.61 4.34 5.22
CA GLY A 142 12.85 4.83 5.81
C GLY A 142 12.83 6.32 6.19
N LEU A 143 11.96 7.14 5.60
CA LEU A 143 11.94 8.58 5.80
C LEU A 143 11.24 8.97 7.12
N PRO A 144 11.85 9.80 7.98
CA PRO A 144 11.18 10.35 9.15
C PRO A 144 9.89 11.11 8.75
N GLY A 145 8.86 11.08 9.60
CA GLY A 145 7.60 11.79 9.36
C GLY A 145 6.70 11.19 8.27
N MET A 146 7.24 10.47 7.28
CA MET A 146 6.46 9.85 6.21
C MET A 146 5.51 8.78 6.76
N ARG A 147 4.25 8.85 6.36
CA ARG A 147 3.25 7.79 6.56
C ARG A 147 3.11 6.99 5.28
N VAL A 148 2.94 5.67 5.38
CA VAL A 148 2.91 4.77 4.21
C VAL A 148 1.63 3.95 4.24
N LEU A 149 0.76 4.18 3.26
CA LEU A 149 -0.52 3.51 3.08
C LEU A 149 -0.48 2.67 1.80
N VAL A 150 -0.88 1.42 1.90
CA VAL A 150 -0.81 0.43 0.81
C VAL A 150 -2.18 -0.20 0.62
N PRO A 151 -3.11 0.47 -0.09
CA PRO A 151 -4.47 0.01 -0.28
C PRO A 151 -4.53 -1.27 -1.13
N ALA A 152 -5.44 -2.18 -0.76
CA ALA A 152 -5.63 -3.48 -1.39
C ALA A 152 -6.37 -3.39 -2.74
N ASP A 153 -7.36 -2.50 -2.83
CA ASP A 153 -8.29 -2.40 -3.96
C ASP A 153 -8.70 -0.95 -4.24
N TYR A 154 -9.67 -0.77 -5.13
CA TYR A 154 -10.20 0.55 -5.52
C TYR A 154 -10.87 1.29 -4.34
N ALA A 155 -11.66 0.60 -3.52
CA ALA A 155 -12.39 1.20 -2.40
C ALA A 155 -11.41 1.68 -1.31
N SER A 156 -10.48 0.84 -0.91
CA SER A 156 -9.42 1.20 0.04
C SER A 156 -8.47 2.27 -0.50
N ALA A 157 -8.24 2.34 -1.83
CA ALA A 157 -7.47 3.43 -2.44
C ALA A 157 -8.20 4.78 -2.33
N ARG A 158 -9.54 4.81 -2.57
CA ARG A 158 -10.35 6.02 -2.30
C ARG A 158 -10.26 6.44 -0.84
N ALA A 159 -10.41 5.48 0.08
CA ALA A 159 -10.30 5.74 1.52
C ALA A 159 -8.90 6.29 1.88
N ALA A 160 -7.82 5.70 1.35
CA ALA A 160 -6.44 6.13 1.58
C ALA A 160 -6.19 7.58 1.10
N ILE A 161 -6.70 7.95 -0.09
CA ILE A 161 -6.57 9.30 -0.64
C ILE A 161 -7.33 10.30 0.24
N LYS A 162 -8.58 9.98 0.63
CA LYS A 162 -9.38 10.84 1.54
C LYS A 162 -8.74 10.98 2.91
N LEU A 163 -8.18 9.90 3.44
CA LEU A 163 -7.46 9.88 4.73
C LEU A 163 -6.19 10.71 4.66
N ALA A 164 -5.41 10.60 3.57
CA ALA A 164 -4.24 11.43 3.33
C ALA A 164 -4.59 12.93 3.31
N ALA A 165 -5.72 13.31 2.70
CA ALA A 165 -6.17 14.70 2.69
C ALA A 165 -6.51 15.27 4.09
N LYS A 166 -6.96 14.41 5.01
CA LYS A 166 -7.27 14.78 6.40
C LYS A 166 -6.04 14.81 7.30
N THR A 167 -4.92 14.25 6.86
CA THR A 167 -3.71 14.05 7.66
C THR A 167 -2.67 15.11 7.32
N PRO A 168 -2.30 16.02 8.21
CA PRO A 168 -1.19 16.97 7.98
C PRO A 168 0.15 16.23 7.77
N GLY A 169 1.06 16.87 7.01
CA GLY A 169 2.38 16.35 6.73
C GLY A 169 2.43 15.31 5.60
N PRO A 170 3.59 14.64 5.40
CA PRO A 170 3.84 13.76 4.28
C PRO A 170 3.10 12.43 4.42
N VAL A 171 2.46 12.00 3.32
CA VAL A 171 1.81 10.69 3.21
C VAL A 171 2.13 10.09 1.85
N TYR A 172 2.60 8.86 1.84
CA TYR A 172 2.75 8.03 0.66
C TYR A 172 1.53 7.12 0.50
N VAL A 173 0.87 7.18 -0.66
CA VAL A 173 -0.25 6.30 -1.02
C VAL A 173 0.16 5.46 -2.22
N ARG A 174 0.37 4.17 -1.99
CA ARG A 174 0.84 3.23 -3.01
C ARG A 174 -0.29 2.75 -3.91
N MET A 175 -0.22 2.99 -5.20
CA MET A 175 -1.24 2.54 -6.15
C MET A 175 -0.64 1.70 -7.28
N GLY A 176 -1.34 0.62 -7.65
CA GLY A 176 -0.98 -0.27 -8.72
C GLY A 176 -1.69 0.07 -10.05
N ARG A 177 -1.21 -0.54 -11.16
CA ARG A 177 -1.80 -0.44 -12.50
C ARG A 177 -2.83 -1.52 -12.78
N ALA A 178 -2.56 -2.75 -12.36
CA ALA A 178 -3.42 -3.88 -12.62
C ALA A 178 -4.79 -3.73 -11.95
N SER A 179 -5.84 -4.21 -12.63
CA SER A 179 -7.17 -4.33 -12.02
C SER A 179 -7.20 -5.56 -11.12
N VAL A 180 -7.69 -5.37 -9.92
CA VAL A 180 -7.81 -6.40 -8.88
C VAL A 180 -9.27 -6.50 -8.42
N PRO A 181 -9.73 -7.66 -7.91
CA PRO A 181 -11.03 -7.80 -7.30
C PRO A 181 -11.23 -6.83 -6.14
N CYS A 182 -12.48 -6.46 -5.87
CA CYS A 182 -12.81 -5.64 -4.72
C CYS A 182 -12.79 -6.50 -3.45
N VAL A 183 -12.08 -6.03 -2.43
CA VAL A 183 -11.97 -6.63 -1.10
C VAL A 183 -12.87 -5.92 -0.10
N TYR A 184 -12.96 -4.60 -0.24
CA TYR A 184 -13.71 -3.72 0.67
C TYR A 184 -14.98 -3.18 0.03
N ASP A 185 -15.96 -2.89 0.87
CA ASP A 185 -17.15 -2.12 0.49
C ASP A 185 -16.76 -0.70 0.03
N ASP A 186 -17.51 -0.12 -0.89
CA ASP A 186 -17.23 1.19 -1.48
C ASP A 186 -17.16 2.33 -0.45
N ASP A 187 -17.85 2.19 0.69
CA ASP A 187 -17.90 3.18 1.77
C ASP A 187 -16.99 2.81 2.95
N VAL A 188 -15.95 1.98 2.72
CA VAL A 188 -15.03 1.57 3.77
C VAL A 188 -14.31 2.80 4.37
N GLU A 189 -14.25 2.82 5.69
CA GLU A 189 -13.45 3.77 6.46
C GLU A 189 -12.23 3.07 7.04
N LEU A 190 -11.04 3.62 6.75
CA LEU A 190 -9.76 3.09 7.20
C LEU A 190 -9.00 4.15 7.99
N GLU A 191 -8.10 3.70 8.87
CA GLU A 191 -7.33 4.55 9.77
C GLU A 191 -5.82 4.34 9.61
N ILE A 192 -5.03 5.41 9.78
CA ILE A 192 -3.58 5.32 9.83
C ILE A 192 -3.16 4.59 11.11
N GLY A 193 -2.25 3.64 10.98
CA GLY A 193 -1.76 2.86 12.11
C GLY A 193 -2.63 1.65 12.48
N ARG A 194 -3.62 1.32 11.64
CA ARG A 194 -4.49 0.15 11.82
C ARG A 194 -4.21 -0.93 10.79
N ALA A 195 -4.27 -2.17 11.23
CA ALA A 195 -4.39 -3.36 10.40
C ALA A 195 -5.79 -3.96 10.58
N TYR A 196 -6.28 -4.66 9.58
CA TYR A 196 -7.66 -5.16 9.56
C TYR A 196 -7.69 -6.66 9.36
N THR A 197 -8.29 -7.39 10.30
CA THR A 197 -8.56 -8.81 10.13
C THR A 197 -9.75 -8.95 9.16
N LEU A 198 -9.49 -9.54 8.00
CA LEU A 198 -10.47 -9.77 6.95
C LEU A 198 -11.10 -11.15 7.05
N ARG A 199 -10.35 -12.10 7.60
CA ARG A 199 -10.77 -13.47 7.85
C ARG A 199 -10.17 -13.95 9.16
N GLU A 200 -10.99 -14.52 10.02
CA GLU A 200 -10.52 -15.16 11.26
C GLU A 200 -9.99 -16.58 10.96
N GLY A 201 -8.98 -17.02 11.70
CA GLY A 201 -8.39 -18.35 11.60
C GLY A 201 -7.56 -18.68 12.84
N SER A 202 -7.26 -19.97 13.02
CA SER A 202 -6.60 -20.48 14.24
C SER A 202 -5.25 -21.16 14.00
N ASP A 203 -4.96 -21.61 12.78
CA ASP A 203 -3.81 -22.47 12.50
C ASP A 203 -2.61 -21.71 11.92
N VAL A 204 -2.88 -20.67 11.13
CA VAL A 204 -1.86 -19.82 10.51
C VAL A 204 -2.40 -18.41 10.30
N THR A 205 -1.53 -17.40 10.43
CA THR A 205 -1.85 -16.01 10.09
C THR A 205 -1.10 -15.60 8.85
N ILE A 206 -1.82 -15.05 7.85
CA ILE A 206 -1.28 -14.46 6.63
C ILE A 206 -1.42 -12.94 6.77
N VAL A 207 -0.29 -12.23 6.79
CA VAL A 207 -0.27 -10.76 6.80
C VAL A 207 0.11 -10.28 5.41
N ALA A 208 -0.77 -9.54 4.78
CA ALA A 208 -0.58 -9.01 3.43
C ALA A 208 -0.83 -7.50 3.39
N CYS A 209 -0.42 -6.83 2.33
CA CYS A 209 -0.77 -5.44 2.07
C CYS A 209 -0.89 -5.20 0.56
N GLY A 210 -1.69 -4.20 0.18
CA GLY A 210 -1.92 -3.87 -1.22
C GLY A 210 -2.61 -5.00 -1.98
N VAL A 211 -2.29 -5.13 -3.25
CA VAL A 211 -2.93 -6.10 -4.15
C VAL A 211 -2.75 -7.56 -3.74
N GLU A 212 -1.78 -7.85 -2.87
CA GLU A 212 -1.54 -9.20 -2.33
C GLU A 212 -2.59 -9.63 -1.30
N VAL A 213 -3.43 -8.72 -0.82
CA VAL A 213 -4.50 -9.04 0.15
C VAL A 213 -5.52 -9.98 -0.48
N GLU A 214 -5.91 -9.76 -1.73
CA GLU A 214 -6.81 -10.65 -2.46
C GLU A 214 -6.18 -12.04 -2.63
N GLN A 215 -4.89 -12.11 -2.99
CA GLN A 215 -4.17 -13.37 -3.11
C GLN A 215 -4.06 -14.11 -1.76
N ALA A 216 -3.93 -13.37 -0.66
CA ALA A 216 -3.93 -13.95 0.69
C ALA A 216 -5.30 -14.56 1.06
N LEU A 217 -6.40 -13.90 0.65
CA LEU A 217 -7.75 -14.44 0.85
C LEU A 217 -7.97 -15.71 0.01
N ALA A 218 -7.56 -15.69 -1.26
CA ALA A 218 -7.63 -16.89 -2.12
C ALA A 218 -6.79 -18.04 -1.56
N ALA A 219 -5.56 -17.77 -1.09
CA ALA A 219 -4.73 -18.78 -0.45
C ALA A 219 -5.37 -19.34 0.83
N ALA A 220 -6.08 -18.51 1.59
CA ALA A 220 -6.81 -18.97 2.78
C ALA A 220 -7.99 -19.88 2.43
N ASP A 221 -8.65 -19.66 1.28
CA ASP A 221 -9.69 -20.58 0.76
C ASP A 221 -9.11 -21.93 0.35
N GLU A 222 -7.96 -21.94 -0.33
CA GLU A 222 -7.25 -23.18 -0.68
C GLU A 222 -6.82 -23.96 0.57
N LEU A 223 -6.27 -23.27 1.58
CA LEU A 223 -5.88 -23.86 2.86
C LEU A 223 -7.09 -24.45 3.61
N ALA A 224 -8.23 -23.76 3.57
CA ALA A 224 -9.46 -24.27 4.20
C ALA A 224 -9.94 -25.58 3.56
N ALA A 225 -9.80 -25.74 2.25
CA ALA A 225 -10.11 -27.00 1.56
C ALA A 225 -9.17 -28.15 2.00
N GLU A 226 -7.98 -27.83 2.49
CA GLU A 226 -7.02 -28.79 3.07
C GLU A 226 -7.21 -28.97 4.60
N GLY A 227 -8.22 -28.32 5.20
CA GLY A 227 -8.53 -28.38 6.63
C GLY A 227 -7.63 -27.51 7.51
N VAL A 228 -6.99 -26.48 6.94
CA VAL A 228 -6.16 -25.49 7.66
C VAL A 228 -6.92 -24.17 7.77
N SER A 229 -7.16 -23.73 9.01
CA SER A 229 -7.86 -22.47 9.32
C SER A 229 -6.88 -21.29 9.29
N ALA A 230 -6.91 -20.49 8.22
CA ALA A 230 -6.01 -19.36 8.03
C ALA A 230 -6.69 -18.02 8.40
N GLU A 231 -6.06 -17.25 9.28
CA GLU A 231 -6.37 -15.85 9.50
C GLU A 231 -5.74 -15.00 8.40
N VAL A 232 -6.46 -13.97 7.90
CA VAL A 232 -5.92 -13.00 6.93
C VAL A 232 -6.02 -11.60 7.50
N ILE A 233 -4.88 -10.92 7.56
CA ILE A 233 -4.76 -9.53 8.05
C ILE A 233 -4.25 -8.64 6.92
N ASP A 234 -4.99 -7.55 6.62
CA ASP A 234 -4.50 -6.47 5.78
C ASP A 234 -3.71 -5.46 6.60
N ALA A 235 -2.41 -5.36 6.34
CA ALA A 235 -1.52 -4.33 6.88
C ALA A 235 -1.61 -3.04 6.04
N PHE A 236 -2.82 -2.49 5.87
CA PHE A 236 -3.11 -1.28 5.10
C PHE A 236 -2.16 -0.13 5.43
N SER A 237 -1.91 0.11 6.72
CA SER A 237 -0.92 1.08 7.21
C SER A 237 0.41 0.39 7.49
N VAL A 238 1.36 0.53 6.56
CA VAL A 238 2.72 -0.02 6.71
C VAL A 238 3.57 0.86 7.63
N LYS A 239 3.28 2.17 7.66
CA LYS A 239 3.90 3.11 8.60
C LYS A 239 2.93 4.23 8.98
N PRO A 240 2.60 4.39 10.27
CA PRO A 240 2.95 3.48 11.37
C PRO A 240 2.30 2.10 11.20
N LEU A 241 2.97 1.06 11.67
CA LEU A 241 2.44 -0.31 11.62
C LEU A 241 1.62 -0.59 12.89
N ASP A 242 0.47 -1.25 12.73
CA ASP A 242 -0.32 -1.78 13.84
C ASP A 242 0.36 -3.01 14.44
N ARG A 243 1.34 -2.74 15.31
CA ARG A 243 2.11 -3.80 15.98
C ARG A 243 1.24 -4.64 16.91
N ALA A 244 0.24 -4.03 17.53
CA ALA A 244 -0.64 -4.74 18.47
C ALA A 244 -1.45 -5.82 17.75
N THR A 245 -2.14 -5.46 16.67
CA THR A 245 -2.92 -6.42 15.90
C THR A 245 -2.03 -7.52 15.29
N ILE A 246 -0.89 -7.15 14.69
CA ILE A 246 -0.03 -8.10 13.98
C ILE A 246 0.74 -9.00 14.96
N ALA A 247 1.29 -8.47 16.09
CA ALA A 247 2.05 -9.26 17.02
C ALA A 247 1.19 -10.13 17.95
N CYS A 248 0.03 -9.61 18.40
CA CYS A 248 -0.83 -10.36 19.32
C CYS A 248 -1.61 -11.49 18.64
N ARG A 249 -1.90 -11.38 17.34
CA ARG A 249 -2.62 -12.41 16.59
C ARG A 249 -1.72 -13.36 15.81
N GLY A 250 -0.49 -12.96 15.47
CA GLY A 250 0.50 -13.84 14.83
C GLY A 250 1.06 -14.94 15.72
N VAL A 251 0.57 -15.12 16.95
CA VAL A 251 1.14 -16.04 17.95
C VAL A 251 0.28 -17.28 18.27
N PRO A 252 -1.05 -17.36 18.02
CA PRO A 252 -1.79 -18.59 18.34
C PRO A 252 -1.25 -19.82 17.60
N GLY A 253 -0.77 -19.66 16.36
CA GLY A 253 -0.31 -20.77 15.53
C GLY A 253 1.08 -21.34 15.87
N ALA A 254 1.93 -20.62 16.58
CA ALA A 254 3.25 -21.15 16.97
C ALA A 254 3.14 -22.32 17.96
N HIS A 255 2.09 -22.38 18.76
CA HIS A 255 1.80 -23.48 19.67
C HIS A 255 1.06 -24.64 18.98
N ALA A 256 0.20 -24.37 18.02
CA ALA A 256 -0.55 -25.39 17.28
C ALA A 256 0.36 -26.26 16.38
N LEU A 257 1.41 -25.69 15.82
CA LEU A 257 2.40 -26.43 15.02
C LEU A 257 3.16 -27.52 15.81
N ARG A 258 3.16 -27.47 17.15
CA ARG A 258 3.73 -28.52 17.99
C ARG A 258 2.80 -29.74 18.17
N GLY A 259 1.47 -29.54 17.99
CA GLY A 259 0.48 -30.60 18.25
C GLY A 259 0.22 -31.56 17.10
N HIS A 260 0.47 -31.19 15.86
CA HIS A 260 0.01 -31.95 14.71
C HIS A 260 1.12 -32.62 13.87
N GLY A 261 2.38 -32.54 14.29
CA GLY A 261 3.48 -33.34 13.67
C GLY A 261 3.69 -33.16 12.16
N ARG A 262 3.07 -32.17 11.52
CA ARG A 262 3.22 -31.93 10.09
C ARG A 262 4.45 -31.09 9.79
N PRO A 263 5.41 -31.59 9.01
CA PRO A 263 6.63 -30.84 8.76
C PRO A 263 6.39 -29.64 7.86
N PHE A 264 7.05 -28.56 8.19
CA PHE A 264 7.11 -27.24 7.53
C PHE A 264 7.29 -27.25 5.99
N ARG A 265 7.53 -28.44 5.39
CA ARG A 265 7.74 -28.63 3.94
C ARG A 265 6.52 -28.48 3.07
N GLN A 266 5.29 -28.58 3.61
CA GLN A 266 4.07 -28.55 2.80
C GLN A 266 3.59 -27.13 2.43
N ILE A 267 4.01 -26.10 3.15
CA ILE A 267 3.63 -24.71 2.85
C ILE A 267 4.39 -24.13 1.63
N ARG A 268 5.33 -24.87 1.06
CA ARG A 268 6.09 -24.47 -0.17
C ARG A 268 5.28 -24.42 -1.47
N ARG A 269 4.00 -24.78 -1.48
CA ARG A 269 3.20 -24.87 -2.70
C ARG A 269 2.15 -23.78 -2.93
N VAL A 270 2.11 -22.74 -2.10
CA VAL A 270 1.28 -21.57 -2.44
C VAL A 270 2.00 -20.81 -3.54
N ARG A 271 1.64 -21.10 -4.79
CA ARG A 271 2.13 -20.40 -5.98
C ARG A 271 1.58 -18.99 -5.97
N GLY A 272 2.44 -17.98 -5.92
CA GLY A 272 2.10 -16.61 -6.28
C GLY A 272 2.13 -15.56 -5.17
N ALA A 273 2.38 -15.90 -3.92
CA ALA A 273 2.44 -14.91 -2.85
C ALA A 273 3.80 -14.19 -2.80
N TYR A 274 3.99 -13.19 -3.67
CA TYR A 274 5.07 -12.21 -3.51
C TYR A 274 4.60 -11.13 -2.52
N GLY A 275 5.10 -11.15 -1.30
CA GLY A 275 4.81 -10.12 -0.28
C GLY A 275 4.20 -10.64 1.03
N VAL A 276 4.16 -11.93 1.27
CA VAL A 276 3.76 -12.48 2.57
C VAL A 276 4.90 -12.35 3.57
N LEU A 277 4.78 -11.45 4.53
CA LEU A 277 5.70 -11.33 5.64
C LEU A 277 5.33 -12.38 6.71
N ARG A 278 6.11 -13.46 6.78
CA ARG A 278 5.96 -14.48 7.82
C ARG A 278 6.74 -14.09 9.05
N LEU A 279 6.06 -13.72 10.11
CA LEU A 279 6.65 -13.51 11.44
C LEU A 279 6.52 -14.80 12.25
N GLY A 280 7.58 -15.63 12.25
CA GLY A 280 7.73 -16.70 13.23
C GLY A 280 8.46 -16.14 14.44
N LEU A 281 7.79 -15.93 15.56
CA LEU A 281 8.40 -15.60 16.84
C LEU A 281 8.46 -16.88 17.69
N GLN A 282 9.69 -17.36 17.96
CA GLN A 282 9.91 -18.28 19.07
C GLN A 282 10.10 -17.43 20.35
N GLY A 283 9.28 -17.64 21.34
CA GLY A 283 9.46 -17.03 22.65
C GLY A 283 8.18 -16.96 23.48
N ASP A 284 8.20 -17.49 24.67
CA ASP A 284 7.12 -17.50 25.63
C ASP A 284 6.69 -16.08 25.98
N CYS A 285 5.43 -15.74 25.67
CA CYS A 285 4.82 -14.50 26.13
C CYS A 285 4.33 -14.66 27.57
N GLN A 286 5.24 -14.55 28.52
CA GLN A 286 4.92 -14.09 29.87
C GLN A 286 5.48 -12.67 29.99
N SER A 287 4.58 -11.70 30.04
CA SER A 287 4.79 -10.26 30.23
C SER A 287 5.26 -9.47 28.99
N CYS A 288 4.47 -8.49 28.62
CA CYS A 288 4.76 -7.44 27.64
C CYS A 288 5.82 -6.41 28.09
N GLU A 289 6.81 -6.86 28.87
CA GLU A 289 7.90 -6.00 29.34
C GLU A 289 9.26 -6.72 29.17
N LYS A 290 9.75 -6.83 27.93
CA LYS A 290 11.19 -6.86 27.65
C LYS A 290 11.49 -6.53 26.18
N PRO A 291 12.37 -5.56 25.89
CA PRO A 291 12.88 -5.29 24.56
C PRO A 291 13.97 -6.33 24.22
N HIS A 292 14.02 -6.76 23.00
CA HIS A 292 14.95 -7.65 22.31
C HIS A 292 14.38 -9.03 21.96
N ALA A 293 13.64 -9.06 20.83
CA ALA A 293 13.59 -10.26 20.00
C ALA A 293 14.50 -10.01 18.78
N GLN A 294 15.53 -10.80 18.65
CA GLN A 294 16.41 -10.83 17.47
C GLN A 294 15.57 -11.17 16.24
N VAL A 295 15.59 -10.26 15.28
CA VAL A 295 15.09 -10.53 13.92
C VAL A 295 16.10 -11.47 13.28
N GLY A 296 15.78 -12.76 13.26
CA GLY A 296 16.55 -13.75 12.53
C GLY A 296 16.47 -13.45 11.03
N HIS A 297 17.59 -13.20 10.41
CA HIS A 297 17.78 -13.14 8.98
C HIS A 297 17.29 -14.44 8.32
N LEU A 298 16.29 -14.31 7.47
CA LEU A 298 15.93 -15.30 6.45
C LEU A 298 15.67 -14.57 5.13
N ILE A 299 16.71 -13.86 4.67
CA ILE A 299 16.88 -13.52 3.27
C ILE A 299 18.14 -14.26 2.84
N GLU A 300 17.98 -15.52 2.48
CA GLU A 300 18.96 -16.22 1.64
C GLU A 300 18.28 -17.42 0.98
N SER A 301 18.32 -17.36 -0.33
CA SER A 301 18.12 -18.41 -1.33
C SER A 301 16.93 -18.23 -2.28
N SER A 302 16.97 -17.19 -3.11
CA SER A 302 16.43 -17.26 -4.49
C SER A 302 17.03 -16.20 -5.44
N SER A 303 18.26 -15.74 -5.20
CA SER A 303 18.97 -14.82 -6.12
C SER A 303 20.06 -15.51 -6.96
N SER A 304 19.88 -16.78 -7.35
CA SER A 304 20.83 -17.43 -8.25
C SER A 304 20.16 -18.26 -9.34
N GLN A 305 19.28 -17.63 -10.12
CA GLN A 305 18.91 -18.17 -11.44
C GLN A 305 18.15 -17.11 -12.26
N TYR A 306 18.81 -16.02 -12.65
CA TYR A 306 18.46 -15.21 -13.85
C TYR A 306 19.53 -14.14 -14.07
N ILE A 307 20.75 -14.60 -14.37
CA ILE A 307 21.70 -13.84 -15.19
C ILE A 307 22.39 -14.88 -16.09
N THR A 308 21.84 -15.12 -17.25
CA THR A 308 22.59 -15.46 -18.47
C THR A 308 21.71 -15.24 -19.70
N THR A 309 22.24 -14.38 -20.52
CA THR A 309 21.93 -13.91 -21.88
C THR A 309 20.89 -12.82 -22.00
#